data_83cee517219517ca5a780bd3b852459b
#
_entry.id   83cee517219517ca5a780bd3b852459b
#
_cell.length_a   1.000
_cell.length_b   1.000
_cell.length_c   1.000
_cell.angle_alpha   90.00
_cell.angle_beta   90.00
_cell.angle_gamma   90.00
#
_symmetry.space_group_name_H-M   'P 1'
#
loop_
_entity.id
_entity.type
_entity.pdbx_description
1 polymer ?
#
loop_
_entity_poly.entity_id
_entity_poly.type
_entity_poly.pdbx_seq_one_letter_code
_entity_poly.pdbx_strand_id
1 'polypeptide(L)'
;MGLGMFVGVWIARYLGPEQFGLLSFVTAFVGLFGAIAGLGLQSIVVRDIVLDPAGREETLGTAAMLQFVGGLLAYGLILGTFYWFRPDDVLAKALVAILGSMMLFKASEVAVYWFESQVQSKYTVWVQNGSFLVFTVIKVGLIINNAPLIAFAWAIMAEALVVALLMLCMLRLRGPRLQQLRSRLSRSKTLLKDSWPLLLSGIAVGIYMKIDQIMLGQMVGDEAVGIYSAAVRISEVWYFIPMMIVASVFPAILEAKKRSEAQYYKRLQSLFDTMCLISIPIAIVLTFLSDFVVGLLFGAEYAEAGAVLAIHIW
;
A
#
# COMPACT_ATOMS: atom_id res chain seq x y z
N MET A 1 9.59 -9.05 -0.52
CA MET A 1 8.99 -8.87 0.81
C MET A 1 10.01 -9.01 1.95
N GLY A 2 10.78 -10.10 2.06
CA GLY A 2 11.74 -10.29 3.15
C GLY A 2 12.70 -9.12 3.36
N LEU A 3 13.36 -8.65 2.30
CA LEU A 3 14.30 -7.53 2.40
C LEU A 3 13.63 -6.24 2.96
N GLY A 4 12.39 -5.97 2.56
CA GLY A 4 11.62 -4.81 3.08
C GLY A 4 11.29 -4.94 4.57
N MET A 5 11.03 -6.15 5.04
CA MET A 5 10.86 -6.42 6.47
C MET A 5 12.15 -6.12 7.23
N PHE A 6 13.30 -6.68 6.81
CA PHE A 6 14.58 -6.47 7.49
C PHE A 6 14.97 -4.99 7.55
N VAL A 7 14.86 -4.27 6.43
CA VAL A 7 15.14 -2.81 6.41
C VAL A 7 14.17 -2.06 7.31
N GLY A 8 12.89 -2.43 7.31
CA GLY A 8 11.91 -1.83 8.20
C GLY A 8 12.17 -2.07 9.68
N VAL A 9 12.63 -3.27 10.04
CA VAL A 9 13.09 -3.59 11.40
C VAL A 9 14.31 -2.75 11.77
N TRP A 10 15.24 -2.59 10.85
CA TRP A 10 16.46 -1.80 11.10
C TRP A 10 16.13 -0.31 11.29
N ILE A 11 15.22 0.25 10.48
CA ILE A 11 14.73 1.60 10.67
C ILE A 11 14.03 1.75 12.03
N ALA A 12 13.18 0.78 12.42
CA ALA A 12 12.49 0.82 13.71
C ALA A 12 13.48 0.81 14.89
N ARG A 13 14.50 -0.06 14.84
CA ARG A 13 15.55 -0.09 15.86
C ARG A 13 16.35 1.20 15.95
N TYR A 14 16.62 1.81 14.80
CA TYR A 14 17.38 3.04 14.74
C TYR A 14 16.61 4.25 15.29
N LEU A 15 15.32 4.35 14.93
CA LEU A 15 14.49 5.49 15.32
C LEU A 15 13.94 5.37 16.76
N GLY A 16 13.86 4.15 17.31
CA GLY A 16 13.15 3.88 18.55
C GLY A 16 11.62 3.95 18.41
N PRO A 17 10.87 3.51 19.46
CA PRO A 17 9.41 3.38 19.38
C PRO A 17 8.68 4.69 19.07
N GLU A 18 9.09 5.80 19.69
CA GLU A 18 8.41 7.09 19.52
C GLU A 18 8.54 7.66 18.09
N GLN A 19 9.76 7.76 17.55
CA GLN A 19 9.97 8.32 16.20
C GLN A 19 9.46 7.36 15.11
N PHE A 20 9.64 6.06 15.30
CA PHE A 20 9.09 5.05 14.39
C PHE A 20 7.56 5.06 14.43
N GLY A 21 6.98 5.27 15.61
CA GLY A 21 5.54 5.42 15.80
C GLY A 21 4.99 6.63 15.09
N LEU A 22 5.64 7.79 15.24
CA LEU A 22 5.25 9.00 14.51
C LEU A 22 5.30 8.80 12.99
N LEU A 23 6.36 8.16 12.46
CA LEU A 23 6.46 7.84 11.03
C LEU A 23 5.34 6.88 10.58
N SER A 24 5.04 5.87 11.38
CA SER A 24 3.97 4.89 11.12
C SER A 24 2.60 5.54 11.17
N PHE A 25 2.34 6.37 12.17
CA PHE A 25 1.11 7.16 12.30
C PHE A 25 0.86 8.04 11.08
N VAL A 26 1.86 8.84 10.69
CA VAL A 26 1.76 9.71 9.51
C VAL A 26 1.53 8.89 8.24
N THR A 27 2.25 7.78 8.08
CA THR A 27 2.09 6.89 6.92
C THR A 27 0.68 6.28 6.86
N ALA A 28 0.15 5.84 8.00
CA ALA A 28 -1.20 5.31 8.11
C ALA A 28 -2.24 6.39 7.81
N PHE A 29 -2.08 7.60 8.37
CA PHE A 29 -2.95 8.74 8.14
C PHE A 29 -3.01 9.13 6.66
N VAL A 30 -1.86 9.29 6.00
CA VAL A 30 -1.76 9.56 4.56
C VAL A 30 -2.39 8.43 3.76
N GLY A 31 -2.16 7.18 4.16
CA GLY A 31 -2.69 5.99 3.51
C GLY A 31 -4.22 5.94 3.42
N LEU A 32 -4.95 6.47 4.41
CA LEU A 32 -6.43 6.56 4.39
C LEU A 32 -6.96 7.30 3.17
N PHE A 33 -6.25 8.31 2.69
CA PHE A 33 -6.66 9.12 1.55
C PHE A 33 -6.26 8.53 0.20
N GLY A 34 -5.52 7.41 0.22
CA GLY A 34 -5.05 6.75 -1.00
C GLY A 34 -6.18 6.32 -1.95
N ALA A 35 -7.31 5.85 -1.40
CA ALA A 35 -8.49 5.50 -2.17
C ALA A 35 -9.11 6.72 -2.88
N ILE A 36 -9.11 7.89 -2.23
CA ILE A 36 -9.60 9.16 -2.81
C ILE A 36 -8.70 9.59 -3.97
N ALA A 37 -7.37 9.47 -3.82
CA ALA A 37 -6.43 9.79 -4.89
C ALA A 37 -6.55 8.83 -6.08
N GLY A 38 -6.75 7.51 -5.82
CA GLY A 38 -6.87 6.48 -6.85
C GLY A 38 -8.26 6.38 -7.51
N LEU A 39 -9.31 6.91 -6.85
CA LEU A 39 -10.71 6.92 -7.32
C LEU A 39 -11.27 5.54 -7.70
N GLY A 40 -10.65 4.44 -7.27
CA GLY A 40 -11.07 3.08 -7.63
C GLY A 40 -10.93 2.74 -9.12
N LEU A 41 -10.12 3.50 -9.87
CA LEU A 41 -10.08 3.47 -11.34
C LEU A 41 -9.33 2.27 -11.91
N GLN A 42 -8.42 1.62 -11.18
CA GLN A 42 -7.50 0.60 -11.71
C GLN A 42 -8.24 -0.48 -12.52
N SER A 43 -9.12 -1.23 -11.88
CA SER A 43 -9.82 -2.36 -12.53
C SER A 43 -10.72 -1.91 -13.69
N ILE A 44 -11.34 -0.72 -13.57
CA ILE A 44 -12.21 -0.16 -14.60
C ILE A 44 -11.39 0.23 -15.84
N VAL A 45 -10.30 0.97 -15.63
CA VAL A 45 -9.42 1.42 -16.73
C VAL A 45 -8.77 0.24 -17.44
N VAL A 46 -8.26 -0.75 -16.69
CA VAL A 46 -7.68 -1.97 -17.28
C VAL A 46 -8.73 -2.72 -18.13
N ARG A 47 -9.94 -2.92 -17.59
CA ARG A 47 -11.06 -3.54 -18.30
C ARG A 47 -11.38 -2.79 -19.60
N ASP A 48 -11.53 -1.48 -19.52
CA ASP A 48 -11.96 -0.66 -20.65
C ASP A 48 -10.92 -0.59 -21.76
N ILE A 49 -9.61 -0.57 -21.43
CA ILE A 49 -8.54 -0.64 -22.42
C ILE A 49 -8.54 -1.98 -23.17
N VAL A 50 -8.86 -3.08 -22.47
CA VAL A 50 -8.94 -4.41 -23.09
C VAL A 50 -10.15 -4.53 -24.00
N LEU A 51 -11.31 -3.99 -23.58
CA LEU A 51 -12.58 -4.08 -24.31
C LEU A 51 -12.66 -3.11 -25.51
N ASP A 52 -12.07 -1.92 -25.37
CA ASP A 52 -12.05 -0.87 -26.42
C ASP A 52 -10.60 -0.39 -26.68
N PRO A 53 -9.82 -1.13 -27.47
CA PRO A 53 -8.45 -0.73 -27.83
C PRO A 53 -8.38 0.57 -28.64
N ALA A 54 -9.44 0.97 -29.32
CA ALA A 54 -9.46 2.21 -30.11
C ALA A 54 -9.59 3.46 -29.21
N GLY A 55 -10.31 3.35 -28.09
CA GLY A 55 -10.50 4.42 -27.10
C GLY A 55 -9.44 4.47 -26.00
N ARG A 56 -8.40 3.64 -26.08
CA ARG A 56 -7.38 3.48 -25.01
C ARG A 56 -6.69 4.78 -24.60
N GLU A 57 -6.35 5.64 -25.57
CA GLU A 57 -5.64 6.90 -25.34
C GLU A 57 -6.52 7.93 -24.62
N GLU A 58 -7.81 7.96 -24.94
CA GLU A 58 -8.81 8.77 -24.26
C GLU A 58 -9.06 8.25 -22.83
N THR A 59 -9.13 6.94 -22.67
CA THR A 59 -9.33 6.30 -21.35
C THR A 59 -8.15 6.57 -20.42
N LEU A 60 -6.92 6.34 -20.89
CA LEU A 60 -5.70 6.60 -20.10
C LEU A 60 -5.53 8.09 -19.77
N GLY A 61 -5.71 8.97 -20.75
CA GLY A 61 -5.59 10.42 -20.53
C GLY A 61 -6.63 10.96 -19.55
N THR A 62 -7.86 10.46 -19.67
CA THR A 62 -8.93 10.82 -18.73
C THR A 62 -8.67 10.28 -17.30
N ALA A 63 -8.19 9.04 -17.19
CA ALA A 63 -7.82 8.46 -15.91
C ALA A 63 -6.66 9.22 -15.24
N ALA A 64 -5.61 9.57 -16.00
CA ALA A 64 -4.50 10.37 -15.50
C ALA A 64 -4.96 11.73 -14.94
N MET A 65 -5.84 12.43 -15.69
CA MET A 65 -6.41 13.70 -15.24
C MET A 65 -7.25 13.54 -13.97
N LEU A 66 -8.11 12.52 -13.92
CA LEU A 66 -8.94 12.25 -12.75
C LEU A 66 -8.09 11.92 -11.51
N GLN A 67 -7.04 11.10 -11.66
CA GLN A 67 -6.15 10.77 -10.55
C GLN A 67 -5.29 11.96 -10.12
N PHE A 68 -4.90 12.85 -11.05
CA PHE A 68 -4.22 14.08 -10.68
C PHE A 68 -5.11 15.00 -9.84
N VAL A 69 -6.35 15.20 -10.27
CA VAL A 69 -7.35 15.97 -9.50
C VAL A 69 -7.66 15.28 -8.17
N GLY A 70 -7.89 13.96 -8.18
CA GLY A 70 -8.10 13.17 -6.96
C GLY A 70 -6.90 13.25 -6.00
N GLY A 71 -5.68 13.22 -6.52
CA GLY A 71 -4.44 13.40 -5.75
C GLY A 71 -4.32 14.78 -5.12
N LEU A 72 -4.66 15.84 -5.86
CA LEU A 72 -4.70 17.20 -5.32
C LEU A 72 -5.74 17.34 -4.21
N LEU A 73 -6.93 16.81 -4.42
CA LEU A 73 -8.01 16.81 -3.42
C LEU A 73 -7.60 16.02 -2.18
N ALA A 74 -7.04 14.82 -2.36
CA ALA A 74 -6.54 14.00 -1.25
C ALA A 74 -5.44 14.71 -0.47
N TYR A 75 -4.47 15.33 -1.16
CA TYR A 75 -3.41 16.10 -0.51
C TYR A 75 -3.95 17.29 0.27
N GLY A 76 -4.87 18.06 -0.32
CA GLY A 76 -5.54 19.17 0.37
C GLY A 76 -6.31 18.72 1.62
N LEU A 77 -7.05 17.59 1.52
CA LEU A 77 -7.76 17.00 2.65
C LEU A 77 -6.80 16.50 3.74
N ILE A 78 -5.68 15.85 3.35
CA ILE A 78 -4.63 15.41 4.28
C ILE A 78 -4.11 16.60 5.09
N LEU A 79 -3.70 17.65 4.42
CA LEU A 79 -3.18 18.84 5.10
C LEU A 79 -4.24 19.50 5.97
N GLY A 80 -5.45 19.76 5.43
CA GLY A 80 -6.52 20.42 6.15
C GLY A 80 -6.95 19.67 7.40
N THR A 81 -7.17 18.35 7.30
CA THR A 81 -7.58 17.52 8.43
C THR A 81 -6.45 17.39 9.45
N PHE A 82 -5.20 17.21 9.03
CA PHE A 82 -4.08 17.05 9.95
C PHE A 82 -3.78 18.32 10.75
N TYR A 83 -3.81 19.49 10.11
CA TYR A 83 -3.63 20.78 10.78
C TYR A 83 -4.69 21.05 11.83
N TRP A 84 -5.88 20.49 11.68
CA TRP A 84 -6.95 20.58 12.67
C TRP A 84 -6.76 19.55 13.81
N PHE A 85 -6.27 18.34 13.50
CA PHE A 85 -6.08 17.28 14.50
C PHE A 85 -4.88 17.48 15.42
N ARG A 86 -3.74 17.96 14.89
CA ARG A 86 -2.49 18.21 15.65
C ARG A 86 -1.93 19.59 15.34
N PRO A 87 -2.55 20.67 15.88
CA PRO A 87 -2.17 22.04 15.55
C PRO A 87 -0.77 22.45 16.01
N ASP A 88 -0.21 21.83 17.07
CA ASP A 88 1.05 22.25 17.69
C ASP A 88 2.25 21.37 17.30
N ASP A 89 2.03 20.22 16.64
CA ASP A 89 3.10 19.29 16.27
C ASP A 89 3.76 19.69 14.94
N VAL A 90 4.82 20.48 15.02
CA VAL A 90 5.55 20.98 13.84
C VAL A 90 6.22 19.85 13.05
N LEU A 91 6.79 18.85 13.74
CA LEU A 91 7.47 17.73 13.09
C LEU A 91 6.48 16.84 12.33
N ALA A 92 5.38 16.47 12.98
CA ALA A 92 4.34 15.67 12.35
C ALA A 92 3.72 16.38 11.13
N LYS A 93 3.49 17.68 11.20
CA LYS A 93 3.04 18.50 10.06
C LYS A 93 4.01 18.45 8.89
N ALA A 94 5.31 18.58 9.15
CA ALA A 94 6.33 18.47 8.11
C ALA A 94 6.32 17.08 7.46
N LEU A 95 6.24 16.01 8.28
CA LEU A 95 6.17 14.64 7.79
C LEU A 95 4.92 14.40 6.94
N VAL A 96 3.77 14.89 7.39
CA VAL A 96 2.49 14.77 6.64
C VAL A 96 2.54 15.54 5.33
N ALA A 97 3.14 16.73 5.30
CA ALA A 97 3.28 17.50 4.07
C ALA A 97 4.19 16.77 3.06
N ILE A 98 5.30 16.20 3.52
CA ILE A 98 6.22 15.44 2.68
C ILE A 98 5.56 14.16 2.16
N LEU A 99 5.05 13.30 3.06
CA LEU A 99 4.49 12.01 2.67
C LEU A 99 3.15 12.16 1.94
N GLY A 100 2.32 13.13 2.33
CA GLY A 100 1.06 13.45 1.65
C GLY A 100 1.25 13.86 0.19
N SER A 101 2.38 14.52 -0.14
CA SER A 101 2.71 14.89 -1.52
C SER A 101 2.78 13.71 -2.49
N MET A 102 2.96 12.48 -1.98
CA MET A 102 2.92 11.25 -2.78
C MET A 102 1.58 11.06 -3.49
N MET A 103 0.49 11.62 -2.96
CA MET A 103 -0.83 11.58 -3.62
C MET A 103 -0.82 12.25 -4.99
N LEU A 104 0.04 13.23 -5.22
CA LEU A 104 0.17 13.91 -6.52
C LEU A 104 0.75 12.99 -7.60
N PHE A 105 1.51 11.97 -7.19
CA PHE A 105 2.14 11.02 -8.10
C PHE A 105 1.20 9.90 -8.55
N LYS A 106 -0.01 9.80 -7.97
CA LYS A 106 -1.03 8.81 -8.34
C LYS A 106 -1.38 8.84 -9.84
N ALA A 107 -1.33 10.00 -10.48
CA ALA A 107 -1.54 10.13 -11.92
C ALA A 107 -0.60 9.26 -12.77
N SER A 108 0.58 8.91 -12.26
CA SER A 108 1.52 8.01 -12.95
C SER A 108 1.08 6.54 -12.95
N GLU A 109 0.13 6.15 -12.09
CA GLU A 109 -0.37 4.77 -12.02
C GLU A 109 -1.09 4.33 -13.30
N VAL A 110 -1.50 5.27 -14.17
CA VAL A 110 -2.02 4.92 -15.50
C VAL A 110 -1.02 4.12 -16.34
N ALA A 111 0.28 4.28 -16.08
CA ALA A 111 1.30 3.46 -16.72
C ALA A 111 1.23 1.99 -16.22
N VAL A 112 0.93 1.78 -14.94
CA VAL A 112 0.70 0.43 -14.38
C VAL A 112 -0.52 -0.19 -15.07
N TYR A 113 -1.63 0.55 -15.18
CA TYR A 113 -2.88 0.09 -15.81
C TYR A 113 -2.66 -0.29 -17.28
N TRP A 114 -1.84 0.49 -17.99
CA TRP A 114 -1.44 0.13 -19.35
C TRP A 114 -0.72 -1.22 -19.39
N PHE A 115 0.34 -1.40 -18.60
CA PHE A 115 1.10 -2.64 -18.61
C PHE A 115 0.30 -3.84 -18.11
N GLU A 116 -0.61 -3.67 -17.18
CA GLU A 116 -1.56 -4.70 -16.74
C GLU A 116 -2.50 -5.10 -17.87
N SER A 117 -3.08 -4.13 -18.60
CA SER A 117 -3.98 -4.40 -19.73
C SER A 117 -3.32 -5.14 -20.88
N GLN A 118 -1.99 -4.98 -21.02
CA GLN A 118 -1.18 -5.66 -22.06
C GLN A 118 -0.54 -6.97 -21.57
N VAL A 119 -0.85 -7.41 -20.32
CA VAL A 119 -0.21 -8.58 -19.68
C VAL A 119 1.33 -8.43 -19.62
N GLN A 120 1.80 -7.21 -19.45
CA GLN A 120 3.24 -6.85 -19.43
C GLN A 120 3.68 -6.28 -18.06
N SER A 121 3.10 -6.75 -16.98
CA SER A 121 3.39 -6.31 -15.60
C SER A 121 4.86 -6.45 -15.19
N LYS A 122 5.68 -7.16 -15.99
CA LYS A 122 7.12 -7.26 -15.77
C LYS A 122 7.82 -5.90 -15.71
N TYR A 123 7.37 -4.92 -16.49
CA TYR A 123 7.96 -3.57 -16.48
C TYR A 123 7.64 -2.83 -15.18
N THR A 124 6.42 -2.98 -14.67
CA THR A 124 6.01 -2.46 -13.36
C THR A 124 6.86 -3.08 -12.25
N VAL A 125 7.03 -4.40 -12.27
CA VAL A 125 7.83 -5.13 -11.28
C VAL A 125 9.31 -4.70 -11.32
N TRP A 126 9.89 -4.53 -12.49
CA TRP A 126 11.28 -4.07 -12.63
C TRP A 126 11.49 -2.66 -12.09
N VAL A 127 10.59 -1.73 -12.40
CA VAL A 127 10.67 -0.36 -11.92
C VAL A 127 10.50 -0.32 -10.40
N GLN A 128 9.47 -0.97 -9.86
CA GLN A 128 9.18 -0.96 -8.43
C GLN A 128 10.29 -1.63 -7.62
N ASN A 129 10.73 -2.84 -8.00
CA ASN A 129 11.77 -3.55 -7.28
C ASN A 129 13.15 -2.90 -7.45
N GLY A 130 13.46 -2.37 -8.63
CA GLY A 130 14.71 -1.64 -8.86
C GLY A 130 14.79 -0.37 -8.00
N SER A 131 13.74 0.44 -7.98
CA SER A 131 13.66 1.63 -7.11
C SER A 131 13.73 1.24 -5.63
N PHE A 132 12.98 0.22 -5.22
CA PHE A 132 13.02 -0.30 -3.86
C PHE A 132 14.44 -0.69 -3.42
N LEU A 133 15.22 -1.39 -4.25
CA LEU A 133 16.60 -1.77 -3.95
C LEU A 133 17.51 -0.54 -3.78
N VAL A 134 17.41 0.43 -4.68
CA VAL A 134 18.19 1.68 -4.60
C VAL A 134 17.86 2.43 -3.32
N PHE A 135 16.57 2.64 -3.03
CA PHE A 135 16.15 3.36 -1.83
C PHE A 135 16.37 2.57 -0.54
N THR A 136 16.43 1.25 -0.60
CA THR A 136 16.92 0.42 0.51
C THR A 136 18.35 0.77 0.88
N VAL A 137 19.25 0.85 -0.10
CA VAL A 137 20.66 1.25 0.13
C VAL A 137 20.72 2.68 0.67
N ILE A 138 19.92 3.60 0.14
CA ILE A 138 19.85 4.99 0.65
C ILE A 138 19.40 5.00 2.12
N LYS A 139 18.32 4.28 2.48
CA LYS A 139 17.81 4.20 3.85
C LYS A 139 18.84 3.60 4.82
N VAL A 140 19.58 2.59 4.38
CA VAL A 140 20.73 2.04 5.16
C VAL A 140 21.83 3.10 5.33
N GLY A 141 22.14 3.85 4.28
CA GLY A 141 23.08 4.96 4.36
C GLY A 141 22.62 6.05 5.34
N LEU A 142 21.32 6.35 5.41
CA LEU A 142 20.77 7.31 6.39
C LEU A 142 20.96 6.82 7.83
N ILE A 143 20.75 5.52 8.07
CA ILE A 143 20.99 4.92 9.41
C ILE A 143 22.47 5.07 9.81
N ILE A 144 23.39 4.71 8.92
CA ILE A 144 24.85 4.77 9.20
C ILE A 144 25.31 6.20 9.48
N ASN A 145 24.72 7.19 8.80
CA ASN A 145 25.06 8.60 8.98
C ASN A 145 24.24 9.30 10.09
N ASN A 146 23.52 8.56 10.93
CA ASN A 146 22.69 9.09 12.02
C ASN A 146 21.73 10.20 11.56
N ALA A 147 21.06 10.00 10.43
CA ALA A 147 20.17 10.99 9.84
C ALA A 147 18.87 11.15 10.66
N PRO A 148 18.31 12.37 10.76
CA PRO A 148 17.07 12.62 11.49
C PRO A 148 15.85 11.96 10.79
N LEU A 149 14.75 11.77 11.55
CA LEU A 149 13.49 11.16 11.07
C LEU A 149 13.00 11.76 9.75
N ILE A 150 13.09 13.07 9.60
CA ILE A 150 12.62 13.77 8.39
C ILE A 150 13.35 13.32 7.12
N ALA A 151 14.60 12.86 7.22
CA ALA A 151 15.35 12.33 6.08
C ALA A 151 14.74 11.02 5.54
N PHE A 152 14.19 10.19 6.44
CA PHE A 152 13.48 8.97 6.03
C PHE A 152 12.17 9.30 5.31
N ALA A 153 11.43 10.33 5.74
CA ALA A 153 10.24 10.80 5.03
C ALA A 153 10.58 11.30 3.62
N TRP A 154 11.66 12.07 3.48
CA TRP A 154 12.16 12.49 2.16
C TRP A 154 12.60 11.31 1.30
N ALA A 155 13.25 10.30 1.86
CA ALA A 155 13.64 9.09 1.13
C ALA A 155 12.41 8.31 0.63
N ILE A 156 11.35 8.18 1.44
CA ILE A 156 10.10 7.52 1.05
C ILE A 156 9.41 8.30 -0.08
N MET A 157 9.30 9.63 0.05
CA MET A 157 8.71 10.48 -0.98
C MET A 157 9.54 10.46 -2.27
N ALA A 158 10.86 10.52 -2.18
CA ALA A 158 11.75 10.45 -3.34
C ALA A 158 11.66 9.09 -4.06
N GLU A 159 11.52 7.98 -3.32
CA GLU A 159 11.26 6.66 -3.89
C GLU A 159 9.98 6.67 -4.73
N ALA A 160 8.88 7.21 -4.18
CA ALA A 160 7.60 7.31 -4.90
C ALA A 160 7.72 8.21 -6.14
N LEU A 161 8.45 9.32 -6.06
CA LEU A 161 8.70 10.20 -7.20
C LEU A 161 9.51 9.50 -8.30
N VAL A 162 10.58 8.79 -7.93
CA VAL A 162 11.42 8.04 -8.89
C VAL A 162 10.61 6.93 -9.56
N VAL A 163 9.81 6.18 -8.80
CA VAL A 163 8.88 5.17 -9.36
C VAL A 163 7.94 5.83 -10.35
N ALA A 164 7.31 6.96 -10.00
CA ALA A 164 6.40 7.69 -10.88
C ALA A 164 7.09 8.12 -12.19
N LEU A 165 8.26 8.71 -12.10
CA LEU A 165 9.03 9.17 -13.27
C LEU A 165 9.47 7.99 -14.16
N LEU A 166 9.97 6.91 -13.57
CA LEU A 166 10.37 5.72 -14.31
C LEU A 166 9.18 5.03 -14.96
N MET A 167 8.02 4.97 -14.30
CA MET A 167 6.79 4.42 -14.89
C MET A 167 6.31 5.24 -16.09
N LEU A 168 6.33 6.58 -15.99
CA LEU A 168 6.02 7.46 -17.12
C LEU A 168 7.04 7.33 -18.26
N CYS A 169 8.32 7.17 -17.94
CA CYS A 169 9.36 6.90 -18.93
C CYS A 169 9.13 5.57 -19.64
N MET A 170 8.81 4.50 -18.91
CA MET A 170 8.46 3.20 -19.47
C MET A 170 7.21 3.26 -20.35
N LEU A 171 6.18 4.02 -19.90
CA LEU A 171 4.99 4.26 -20.72
C LEU A 171 5.34 4.96 -22.04
N ARG A 172 6.21 5.97 -21.99
CA ARG A 172 6.68 6.68 -23.20
C ARG A 172 7.45 5.78 -24.16
N LEU A 173 8.25 4.83 -23.62
CA LEU A 173 9.10 3.94 -24.44
C LEU A 173 8.33 2.73 -25.02
N ARG A 174 7.34 2.23 -24.32
CA ARG A 174 6.67 0.95 -24.61
C ARG A 174 5.15 1.03 -24.72
N GLY A 175 4.58 2.19 -24.48
CA GLY A 175 3.13 2.45 -24.51
C GLY A 175 2.73 3.47 -25.59
N PRO A 176 1.51 3.99 -25.47
CA PRO A 176 1.03 5.06 -26.33
C PRO A 176 1.83 6.35 -26.09
N ARG A 177 1.96 7.18 -27.13
CA ARG A 177 2.63 8.46 -27.00
C ARG A 177 1.89 9.36 -26.02
N LEU A 178 2.56 9.89 -25.01
CA LEU A 178 1.96 10.76 -24.00
C LEU A 178 1.22 11.97 -24.60
N GLN A 179 1.69 12.46 -25.77
CA GLN A 179 1.06 13.56 -26.49
C GLN A 179 -0.30 13.19 -27.13
N GLN A 180 -0.59 11.91 -27.28
CA GLN A 180 -1.85 11.40 -27.83
C GLN A 180 -2.90 11.17 -26.74
N LEU A 181 -2.51 11.20 -25.47
CA LEU A 181 -3.43 11.08 -24.35
C LEU A 181 -4.38 12.28 -24.32
N ARG A 182 -5.67 12.01 -24.44
CA ARG A 182 -6.72 13.04 -24.44
C ARG A 182 -7.65 12.81 -23.27
N SER A 183 -8.02 13.88 -22.60
CA SER A 183 -9.05 13.81 -21.57
C SER A 183 -10.39 14.31 -22.12
N ARG A 184 -11.49 13.61 -21.81
CA ARG A 184 -12.86 14.01 -22.14
C ARG A 184 -13.76 13.97 -20.94
N LEU A 185 -14.53 15.03 -20.73
CA LEU A 185 -15.51 15.12 -19.64
C LEU A 185 -16.60 14.04 -19.70
N SER A 186 -17.03 13.64 -20.91
CA SER A 186 -17.97 12.54 -21.07
C SER A 186 -17.39 11.23 -20.55
N ARG A 187 -16.13 10.96 -20.88
CA ARG A 187 -15.42 9.76 -20.42
C ARG A 187 -15.17 9.78 -18.92
N SER A 188 -14.85 10.96 -18.34
CA SER A 188 -14.69 11.13 -16.89
C SER A 188 -15.96 10.72 -16.14
N LYS A 189 -17.13 11.14 -16.61
CA LYS A 189 -18.41 10.77 -16.00
C LYS A 189 -18.65 9.27 -16.03
N THR A 190 -18.35 8.62 -17.15
CA THR A 190 -18.49 7.16 -17.28
C THR A 190 -17.55 6.42 -16.34
N LEU A 191 -16.25 6.78 -16.34
CA LEU A 191 -15.26 6.16 -15.46
C LEU A 191 -15.62 6.32 -13.97
N LEU A 192 -16.03 7.52 -13.54
CA LEU A 192 -16.44 7.76 -12.15
C LEU A 192 -17.72 7.03 -11.79
N LYS A 193 -18.70 6.94 -12.73
CA LYS A 193 -19.93 6.19 -12.52
C LYS A 193 -19.65 4.69 -12.33
N ASP A 194 -18.68 4.15 -13.04
CA ASP A 194 -18.32 2.73 -12.95
C ASP A 194 -17.43 2.46 -11.73
N SER A 195 -16.57 3.42 -11.33
CA SER A 195 -15.57 3.21 -10.27
C SER A 195 -16.02 3.59 -8.86
N TRP A 196 -17.11 4.36 -8.68
CA TRP A 196 -17.52 4.82 -7.35
C TRP A 196 -17.78 3.70 -6.33
N PRO A 197 -18.31 2.50 -6.69
CA PRO A 197 -18.45 1.43 -5.71
C PRO A 197 -17.08 0.90 -5.26
N LEU A 198 -16.10 0.86 -6.18
CA LEU A 198 -14.72 0.46 -5.87
C LEU A 198 -14.00 1.52 -5.02
N LEU A 199 -14.29 2.80 -5.25
CA LEU A 199 -13.82 3.90 -4.39
C LEU A 199 -14.33 3.72 -2.96
N LEU A 200 -15.63 3.50 -2.76
CA LEU A 200 -16.18 3.28 -1.42
C LEU A 200 -15.61 2.02 -0.75
N SER A 201 -15.47 0.94 -1.51
CA SER A 201 -14.80 -0.28 -1.03
C SER A 201 -13.35 0.00 -0.61
N GLY A 202 -12.61 0.76 -1.42
CA GLY A 202 -11.23 1.16 -1.11
C GLY A 202 -11.12 2.01 0.15
N ILE A 203 -12.06 2.94 0.37
CA ILE A 203 -12.14 3.75 1.60
C ILE A 203 -12.41 2.83 2.81
N ALA A 204 -13.41 1.94 2.72
CA ALA A 204 -13.74 1.02 3.80
C ALA A 204 -12.57 0.11 4.18
N VAL A 205 -11.87 -0.45 3.18
CA VAL A 205 -10.66 -1.26 3.40
C VAL A 205 -9.54 -0.40 4.01
N GLY A 206 -9.32 0.82 3.52
CA GLY A 206 -8.32 1.73 4.06
C GLY A 206 -8.56 2.05 5.53
N ILE A 207 -9.81 2.35 5.90
CA ILE A 207 -10.22 2.56 7.30
C ILE A 207 -9.96 1.29 8.11
N TYR A 208 -10.47 0.15 7.65
CA TYR A 208 -10.28 -1.14 8.35
C TYR A 208 -8.82 -1.45 8.63
N MET A 209 -7.92 -1.17 7.68
CA MET A 209 -6.50 -1.52 7.78
C MET A 209 -5.65 -0.53 8.57
N LYS A 210 -6.14 0.69 8.84
CA LYS A 210 -5.29 1.77 9.37
C LYS A 210 -5.91 2.57 10.53
N ILE A 211 -7.19 2.37 10.83
CA ILE A 211 -7.88 3.17 11.86
C ILE A 211 -7.31 2.93 13.25
N ASP A 212 -6.85 1.72 13.53
CA ASP A 212 -6.23 1.31 14.78
C ASP A 212 -4.97 2.14 15.10
N GLN A 213 -4.07 2.31 14.11
CA GLN A 213 -2.87 3.13 14.27
C GLN A 213 -3.21 4.61 14.52
N ILE A 214 -4.27 5.10 13.88
CA ILE A 214 -4.71 6.49 14.06
C ILE A 214 -5.35 6.69 15.44
N MET A 215 -6.20 5.78 15.86
CA MET A 215 -6.81 5.83 17.18
C MET A 215 -5.74 5.76 18.28
N LEU A 216 -4.80 4.82 18.19
CA LEU A 216 -3.70 4.71 19.14
C LEU A 216 -2.88 6.01 19.21
N GLY A 217 -2.51 6.58 18.08
CA GLY A 217 -1.72 7.81 18.03
C GLY A 217 -2.43 9.04 18.59
N GLN A 218 -3.78 9.06 18.55
CA GLN A 218 -4.56 10.17 19.11
C GLN A 218 -4.90 9.96 20.59
N MET A 219 -5.09 8.71 21.02
CA MET A 219 -5.57 8.41 22.38
C MET A 219 -4.43 8.10 23.35
N VAL A 220 -3.35 7.50 22.88
CA VAL A 220 -2.26 7.00 23.74
C VAL A 220 -0.93 7.71 23.43
N GLY A 221 -0.63 7.94 22.15
CA GLY A 221 0.58 8.62 21.72
C GLY A 221 1.40 7.84 20.68
N ASP A 222 2.45 8.48 20.20
CA ASP A 222 3.22 7.96 19.06
C ASP A 222 4.05 6.72 19.43
N GLU A 223 4.53 6.62 20.68
CA GLU A 223 5.25 5.43 21.16
C GLU A 223 4.39 4.16 21.08
N ALA A 224 3.12 4.25 21.52
CA ALA A 224 2.18 3.13 21.42
C ALA A 224 1.93 2.71 19.96
N VAL A 225 1.88 3.67 19.02
CA VAL A 225 1.80 3.36 17.60
C VAL A 225 3.05 2.64 17.11
N GLY A 226 4.23 3.02 17.61
CA GLY A 226 5.50 2.37 17.26
C GLY A 226 5.53 0.91 17.70
N ILE A 227 5.18 0.66 18.95
CA ILE A 227 5.07 -0.69 19.53
C ILE A 227 4.05 -1.54 18.75
N TYR A 228 2.85 -0.99 18.52
CA TYR A 228 1.80 -1.65 17.74
C TYR A 228 2.25 -1.95 16.29
N SER A 229 2.85 -0.96 15.62
CA SER A 229 3.30 -1.10 14.23
C SER A 229 4.43 -2.13 14.05
N ALA A 230 5.27 -2.32 15.07
CA ALA A 230 6.29 -3.38 15.08
C ALA A 230 5.63 -4.77 15.09
N ALA A 231 4.62 -4.99 15.92
CA ALA A 231 3.87 -6.23 15.98
C ALA A 231 3.11 -6.50 14.67
N VAL A 232 2.36 -5.50 14.17
CA VAL A 232 1.60 -5.58 12.91
C VAL A 232 2.51 -5.93 11.75
N ARG A 233 3.71 -5.35 11.68
CA ARG A 233 4.66 -5.64 10.60
C ARG A 233 5.09 -7.10 10.56
N ILE A 234 5.21 -7.78 11.71
CA ILE A 234 5.51 -9.22 11.76
C ILE A 234 4.30 -10.04 11.29
N SER A 235 3.11 -9.70 11.79
CA SER A 235 1.89 -10.45 11.46
C SER A 235 1.46 -10.28 10.00
N GLU A 236 1.58 -9.08 9.42
CA GLU A 236 1.20 -8.81 8.03
C GLU A 236 2.11 -9.50 7.01
N VAL A 237 3.34 -9.88 7.37
CA VAL A 237 4.22 -10.64 6.46
C VAL A 237 3.58 -11.93 5.98
N TRP A 238 2.76 -12.56 6.81
CA TRP A 238 2.11 -13.83 6.47
C TRP A 238 0.95 -13.68 5.47
N TYR A 239 0.41 -12.48 5.28
CA TYR A 239 -0.71 -12.23 4.36
C TYR A 239 -0.41 -12.58 2.89
N PHE A 240 0.88 -12.58 2.50
CA PHE A 240 1.23 -12.94 1.13
C PHE A 240 0.93 -14.42 0.82
N ILE A 241 1.00 -15.32 1.81
CA ILE A 241 0.76 -16.76 1.61
C ILE A 241 -0.69 -17.02 1.18
N PRO A 242 -1.72 -16.60 1.94
CA PRO A 242 -3.11 -16.71 1.51
C PRO A 242 -3.38 -16.07 0.15
N MET A 243 -2.82 -14.88 -0.10
CA MET A 243 -3.02 -14.19 -1.38
C MET A 243 -2.48 -14.99 -2.56
N MET A 244 -1.30 -15.57 -2.45
CA MET A 244 -0.71 -16.42 -3.50
C MET A 244 -1.51 -17.69 -3.74
N ILE A 245 -1.96 -18.35 -2.66
CA ILE A 245 -2.75 -19.58 -2.76
C ILE A 245 -4.09 -19.27 -3.43
N VAL A 246 -4.81 -18.23 -2.98
CA VAL A 246 -6.08 -17.82 -3.57
C VAL A 246 -5.89 -17.49 -5.05
N ALA A 247 -4.89 -16.69 -5.41
CA ALA A 247 -4.62 -16.33 -6.81
C ALA A 247 -4.37 -17.56 -7.69
N SER A 248 -3.70 -18.59 -7.16
CA SER A 248 -3.39 -19.82 -7.88
C SER A 248 -4.62 -20.74 -8.07
N VAL A 249 -5.49 -20.82 -7.06
CA VAL A 249 -6.63 -21.76 -7.03
C VAL A 249 -7.90 -21.14 -7.61
N PHE A 250 -8.01 -19.81 -7.62
CA PHE A 250 -9.20 -19.07 -8.05
C PHE A 250 -9.72 -19.47 -9.44
N PRO A 251 -8.88 -19.59 -10.50
CA PRO A 251 -9.36 -20.03 -11.82
C PRO A 251 -10.00 -21.43 -11.79
N ALA A 252 -9.40 -22.34 -11.02
CA ALA A 252 -9.91 -23.70 -10.88
C ALA A 252 -11.23 -23.78 -10.10
N ILE A 253 -11.46 -22.87 -9.16
CA ILE A 253 -12.73 -22.75 -8.44
C ILE A 253 -13.82 -22.23 -9.39
N LEU A 254 -13.50 -21.21 -10.22
CA LEU A 254 -14.45 -20.69 -11.20
C LEU A 254 -14.83 -21.75 -12.26
N GLU A 255 -13.87 -22.55 -12.70
CA GLU A 255 -14.13 -23.65 -13.64
C GLU A 255 -15.02 -24.72 -12.98
N ALA A 256 -14.78 -25.07 -11.72
CA ALA A 256 -15.62 -26.01 -10.98
C ALA A 256 -17.06 -25.50 -10.86
N LYS A 257 -17.27 -24.20 -10.66
CA LYS A 257 -18.61 -23.59 -10.60
C LYS A 257 -19.39 -23.77 -11.90
N LYS A 258 -18.70 -23.73 -13.06
CA LYS A 258 -19.33 -23.97 -14.37
C LYS A 258 -19.72 -25.41 -14.57
N ARG A 259 -19.07 -26.37 -13.92
CA ARG A 259 -19.30 -27.81 -14.09
C ARG A 259 -20.34 -28.34 -13.13
N SER A 260 -20.26 -28.02 -11.85
CA SER A 260 -21.15 -28.52 -10.81
C SER A 260 -21.01 -27.68 -9.53
N GLU A 261 -22.17 -27.38 -8.93
CA GLU A 261 -22.19 -26.65 -7.64
C GLU A 261 -21.53 -27.48 -6.51
N ALA A 262 -21.70 -28.80 -6.52
CA ALA A 262 -21.05 -29.68 -5.56
C ALA A 262 -19.50 -29.65 -5.67
N GLN A 263 -18.96 -29.60 -6.89
CA GLN A 263 -17.54 -29.49 -7.11
C GLN A 263 -17.01 -28.11 -6.69
N TYR A 264 -17.79 -27.05 -6.90
CA TYR A 264 -17.46 -25.70 -6.44
C TYR A 264 -17.30 -25.65 -4.92
N TYR A 265 -18.30 -26.12 -4.17
CA TYR A 265 -18.23 -26.14 -2.71
C TYR A 265 -17.12 -27.06 -2.19
N LYS A 266 -16.88 -28.19 -2.81
CA LYS A 266 -15.75 -29.07 -2.44
C LYS A 266 -14.41 -28.37 -2.60
N ARG A 267 -14.20 -27.59 -3.67
CA ARG A 267 -12.95 -26.81 -3.87
C ARG A 267 -12.84 -25.65 -2.90
N LEU A 268 -13.94 -24.96 -2.61
CA LEU A 268 -13.96 -23.91 -1.59
C LEU A 268 -13.60 -24.47 -0.21
N GLN A 269 -14.19 -25.61 0.16
CA GLN A 269 -13.87 -26.27 1.42
C GLN A 269 -12.40 -26.67 1.48
N SER A 270 -11.88 -27.28 0.42
CA SER A 270 -10.43 -27.64 0.36
C SER A 270 -9.52 -26.41 0.48
N LEU A 271 -9.90 -25.28 -0.13
CA LEU A 271 -9.16 -24.03 0.03
C LEU A 271 -9.19 -23.55 1.49
N PHE A 272 -10.37 -23.54 2.11
CA PHE A 272 -10.54 -23.16 3.52
C PHE A 272 -9.73 -24.06 4.45
N ASP A 273 -9.81 -25.39 4.28
CA ASP A 273 -9.06 -26.37 5.08
C ASP A 273 -7.55 -26.14 4.94
N THR A 274 -7.08 -25.86 3.72
CA THR A 274 -5.66 -25.56 3.47
C THR A 274 -5.23 -24.28 4.16
N MET A 275 -6.07 -23.23 4.13
CA MET A 275 -5.78 -21.97 4.83
C MET A 275 -5.69 -22.17 6.34
N CYS A 276 -6.68 -22.89 6.93
CA CYS A 276 -6.66 -23.21 8.35
C CYS A 276 -5.45 -24.05 8.73
N LEU A 277 -5.09 -25.07 7.93
CA LEU A 277 -3.93 -25.94 8.18
C LEU A 277 -2.60 -25.16 8.20
N ILE A 278 -2.51 -24.07 7.44
CA ILE A 278 -1.29 -23.25 7.40
C ILE A 278 -1.35 -22.17 8.48
N SER A 279 -2.47 -21.44 8.61
CA SER A 279 -2.55 -20.25 9.49
C SER A 279 -2.57 -20.61 10.97
N ILE A 280 -3.29 -21.68 11.37
CA ILE A 280 -3.43 -22.04 12.78
C ILE A 280 -2.09 -22.43 13.41
N PRO A 281 -1.26 -23.32 12.81
CA PRO A 281 0.06 -23.63 13.37
C PRO A 281 0.98 -22.40 13.45
N ILE A 282 0.96 -21.53 12.45
CA ILE A 282 1.74 -20.30 12.45
C ILE A 282 1.29 -19.39 13.61
N ALA A 283 -0.02 -19.19 13.78
CA ALA A 283 -0.56 -18.38 14.85
C ALA A 283 -0.19 -18.94 16.23
N ILE A 284 -0.34 -20.25 16.43
CA ILE A 284 0.04 -20.92 17.68
C ILE A 284 1.53 -20.70 17.97
N VAL A 285 2.41 -21.01 17.03
CA VAL A 285 3.86 -20.87 17.21
C VAL A 285 4.23 -19.42 17.52
N LEU A 286 3.70 -18.45 16.76
CA LEU A 286 4.01 -17.05 16.96
C LEU A 286 3.42 -16.51 18.26
N THR A 287 2.28 -17.00 18.74
CA THR A 287 1.72 -16.63 20.04
C THR A 287 2.70 -16.97 21.16
N PHE A 288 3.26 -18.19 21.18
CA PHE A 288 4.20 -18.59 22.21
C PHE A 288 5.61 -18.01 22.05
N LEU A 289 6.01 -17.68 20.84
CA LEU A 289 7.34 -17.12 20.54
C LEU A 289 7.31 -15.61 20.34
N SER A 290 6.19 -14.93 20.59
CA SER A 290 6.02 -13.51 20.31
C SER A 290 7.10 -12.63 20.93
N ASP A 291 7.33 -12.78 22.25
CA ASP A 291 8.34 -12.01 23.00
C ASP A 291 9.75 -12.27 22.47
N PHE A 292 10.07 -13.53 22.19
CA PHE A 292 11.37 -13.91 21.63
C PHE A 292 11.59 -13.30 20.23
N VAL A 293 10.59 -13.40 19.36
CA VAL A 293 10.65 -12.87 17.98
C VAL A 293 10.75 -11.36 17.99
N VAL A 294 9.96 -10.67 18.79
CA VAL A 294 10.01 -9.22 18.94
C VAL A 294 11.36 -8.78 19.52
N GLY A 295 11.84 -9.40 20.60
CA GLY A 295 13.11 -9.08 21.21
C GLY A 295 14.28 -9.30 20.25
N LEU A 296 14.26 -10.39 19.47
CA LEU A 296 15.27 -10.70 18.46
C LEU A 296 15.27 -9.67 17.30
N LEU A 297 14.09 -9.30 16.80
CA LEU A 297 13.96 -8.43 15.63
C LEU A 297 14.07 -6.94 16.01
N PHE A 298 13.35 -6.48 17.02
CA PHE A 298 13.22 -5.05 17.33
C PHE A 298 14.02 -4.61 18.56
N GLY A 299 14.40 -5.54 19.45
CA GLY A 299 15.15 -5.25 20.66
C GLY A 299 14.25 -4.96 21.88
N ALA A 300 14.91 -4.65 23.01
CA ALA A 300 14.23 -4.52 24.32
C ALA A 300 13.25 -3.33 24.38
N GLU A 301 13.51 -2.26 23.63
CA GLU A 301 12.64 -1.07 23.58
C GLU A 301 11.23 -1.36 23.05
N TYR A 302 11.06 -2.46 22.33
CA TYR A 302 9.79 -2.93 21.76
C TYR A 302 9.20 -4.13 22.51
N ALA A 303 9.63 -4.41 23.73
CA ALA A 303 9.20 -5.62 24.46
C ALA A 303 7.67 -5.78 24.54
N GLU A 304 6.94 -4.68 24.73
CA GLU A 304 5.46 -4.70 24.80
C GLU A 304 4.79 -5.14 23.48
N ALA A 305 5.48 -5.02 22.35
CA ALA A 305 4.98 -5.49 21.06
C ALA A 305 4.80 -7.03 21.02
N GLY A 306 5.44 -7.78 21.90
CA GLY A 306 5.24 -9.22 22.05
C GLY A 306 3.81 -9.59 22.39
N ALA A 307 3.25 -8.95 23.41
CA ALA A 307 1.86 -9.15 23.80
C ALA A 307 0.87 -8.75 22.68
N VAL A 308 1.16 -7.64 21.99
CA VAL A 308 0.37 -7.21 20.82
C VAL A 308 0.42 -8.24 19.70
N LEU A 309 1.62 -8.76 19.38
CA LEU A 309 1.81 -9.78 18.34
C LEU A 309 1.06 -11.07 18.67
N ALA A 310 1.09 -11.51 19.93
CA ALA A 310 0.41 -12.73 20.38
C ALA A 310 -1.11 -12.69 20.13
N ILE A 311 -1.70 -11.48 20.17
CA ILE A 311 -3.13 -11.27 19.88
C ILE A 311 -3.35 -11.03 18.38
N HIS A 312 -2.57 -10.15 17.78
CA HIS A 312 -2.81 -9.68 16.40
C HIS A 312 -2.57 -10.75 15.33
N ILE A 313 -1.83 -11.83 15.66
CA ILE A 313 -1.55 -12.92 14.71
C ILE A 313 -2.78 -13.78 14.38
N TRP A 314 -3.83 -13.72 15.19
CA TRP A 314 -5.10 -14.45 15.01
C TRP A 314 -6.08 -13.68 14.13
#